data_664e293fcd2091471b8996c961825378
#
_entry.id   664e293fcd2091471b8996c961825378
#
_cell.length_a   1.000
_cell.length_b   1.000
_cell.length_c   1.000
_cell.angle_alpha   90.00
_cell.angle_beta   90.00
_cell.angle_gamma   90.00
#
_symmetry.space_group_name_H-M   'P 1'
#
loop_
_entity.id
_entity.type
_entity.pdbx_description
1 polymer ?
#
loop_
_entity_poly.entity_id
_entity_poly.type
_entity_poly.pdbx_seq_one_letter_code
_entity_poly.pdbx_strand_id
1 'polypeptide(L)'
;MKLTASLLSTRVTILVRLDAQESVYGTDTVTWTPLATVWAEVQDVLPTRAERLADSIIIANRPCRVRMRWRSDITSTMRLQIDGRTLQIIAGPAELGRRDGIELVAEDLTTEGQEP
;
A
#
# COMPACT_ATOMS: atom_id res chain seq x y z
N MET A 1 -14.02 -13.57 7.10
CA MET A 1 -13.70 -12.56 8.11
C MET A 1 -14.56 -11.33 7.93
N LYS A 2 -15.05 -10.78 9.00
CA LYS A 2 -15.92 -9.62 8.92
C LYS A 2 -15.23 -8.42 9.55
N LEU A 3 -15.14 -7.33 8.80
CA LEU A 3 -14.53 -6.11 9.30
C LEU A 3 -15.58 -5.28 10.04
N THR A 4 -15.23 -4.84 11.23
CA THR A 4 -16.09 -3.96 12.00
C THR A 4 -15.46 -2.58 12.07
N ALA A 5 -16.29 -1.58 12.36
CA ALA A 5 -15.80 -0.21 12.40
C ALA A 5 -14.71 -0.02 13.45
N SER A 6 -14.76 -0.78 14.53
CA SER A 6 -13.77 -0.63 15.61
C SER A 6 -12.38 -1.08 15.19
N LEU A 7 -12.27 -1.95 14.19
CA LEU A 7 -10.96 -2.39 13.68
C LEU A 7 -10.37 -1.39 12.71
N LEU A 8 -11.20 -0.57 12.07
CA LEU A 8 -10.77 0.33 11.02
C LEU A 8 -10.46 1.69 11.63
N SER A 9 -9.33 1.79 12.29
CA SER A 9 -8.99 2.94 13.11
C SER A 9 -7.91 3.83 12.55
N THR A 10 -7.32 3.48 11.42
CA THR A 10 -6.22 4.24 10.83
C THR A 10 -6.66 4.82 9.49
N ARG A 11 -6.38 6.12 9.28
CA ARG A 11 -6.69 6.76 8.00
C ARG A 11 -5.60 6.44 7.00
N VAL A 12 -6.00 5.95 5.85
CA VAL A 12 -5.09 5.56 4.78
C VAL A 12 -5.50 6.29 3.52
N THR A 13 -4.58 7.00 2.90
CA THR A 13 -4.82 7.64 1.62
C THR A 13 -4.25 6.76 0.53
N ILE A 14 -5.07 6.45 -0.46
CA ILE A 14 -4.68 5.61 -1.58
C ILE A 14 -4.26 6.51 -2.71
N LEU A 15 -3.05 6.28 -3.22
CA LEU A 15 -2.47 7.10 -4.27
C LEU A 15 -2.42 6.33 -5.57
N VAL A 16 -2.83 6.99 -6.64
CA VAL A 16 -2.82 6.43 -7.99
C VAL A 16 -1.75 7.14 -8.80
N ARG A 17 -1.01 6.37 -9.57
CA ARG A 17 0.01 6.92 -10.45
C ARG A 17 -0.62 7.45 -11.72
N LEU A 18 -0.31 8.69 -12.03
CA LEU A 18 -0.71 9.30 -13.29
C LEU A 18 0.54 9.64 -14.07
N ASP A 19 0.62 9.14 -15.30
CA ASP A 19 1.71 9.43 -16.18
C ASP A 19 1.25 10.46 -17.20
N ALA A 20 2.01 11.55 -17.32
CA ALA A 20 1.75 12.58 -18.31
C ALA A 20 3.02 12.82 -19.07
N GLN A 21 2.92 12.86 -20.40
CA GLN A 21 4.07 13.11 -21.23
C GLN A 21 4.14 14.58 -21.59
N GLU A 22 5.31 15.18 -21.37
CA GLU A 22 5.55 16.54 -21.79
C GLU A 22 5.71 16.57 -23.29
N SER A 23 4.74 17.13 -23.98
CA SER A 23 4.74 17.10 -25.43
C SER A 23 5.88 17.89 -26.05
N VAL A 24 6.33 18.95 -25.39
CA VAL A 24 7.38 19.80 -25.95
C VAL A 24 8.73 19.10 -25.94
N TYR A 25 9.02 18.40 -24.86
CA TYR A 25 10.33 17.78 -24.69
C TYR A 25 10.29 16.27 -24.71
N GLY A 26 9.11 15.69 -24.85
CA GLY A 26 8.99 14.24 -24.80
C GLY A 26 9.30 13.61 -23.47
N THR A 27 9.27 14.39 -22.41
CA THR A 27 9.62 13.92 -21.07
C THR A 27 8.37 13.44 -20.35
N ASP A 28 8.44 12.22 -19.81
CA ASP A 28 7.34 11.68 -19.02
C ASP A 28 7.36 12.27 -17.62
N THR A 29 6.19 12.63 -17.13
CA THR A 29 6.01 13.14 -15.79
C THR A 29 5.17 12.15 -15.00
N VAL A 30 5.64 11.75 -13.84
CA VAL A 30 4.92 10.83 -12.96
C VAL A 30 4.39 11.61 -11.78
N THR A 31 3.09 11.52 -11.56
CA THR A 31 2.44 12.20 -10.46
C THR A 31 1.61 11.18 -9.68
N TRP A 32 1.68 11.26 -8.35
CA TRP A 32 0.87 10.42 -7.48
C TRP A 32 -0.28 11.24 -6.94
N THR A 33 -1.49 10.84 -7.28
CA THR A 33 -2.70 11.59 -6.98
C THR A 33 -3.57 10.80 -6.03
N PRO A 34 -4.16 11.44 -5.01
CA PRO A 34 -5.06 10.73 -4.10
C PRO A 34 -6.29 10.21 -4.85
N LEU A 35 -6.55 8.92 -4.68
CA LEU A 35 -7.77 8.31 -5.17
C LEU A 35 -8.87 8.41 -4.12
N ALA A 36 -8.54 8.07 -2.90
CA ALA A 36 -9.50 8.08 -1.80
C ALA A 36 -8.75 8.01 -0.48
N THR A 37 -9.40 8.47 0.57
CA THR A 37 -8.90 8.30 1.94
C THR A 37 -9.92 7.46 2.67
N VAL A 38 -9.47 6.35 3.25
CA VAL A 38 -10.36 5.39 3.87
C VAL A 38 -9.86 5.04 5.26
N TRP A 39 -10.76 4.49 6.06
CA TRP A 39 -10.40 3.91 7.36
C TRP A 39 -9.96 2.48 7.13
N ALA A 40 -8.88 2.08 7.79
CA ALA A 40 -8.31 0.76 7.60
C ALA A 40 -7.72 0.25 8.91
N GLU A 41 -7.52 -1.06 8.96
CA GLU A 41 -6.74 -1.70 10.01
C GLU A 41 -5.32 -1.87 9.48
N VAL A 42 -4.35 -1.29 10.16
CA VAL A 42 -2.95 -1.38 9.76
C VAL A 42 -2.19 -2.10 10.87
N GLN A 43 -1.51 -3.17 10.50
CA GLN A 43 -0.83 -4.01 11.47
C GLN A 43 0.55 -4.36 10.93
N ASP A 44 1.59 -4.07 11.72
CA ASP A 44 2.94 -4.45 11.33
C ASP A 44 3.05 -5.96 11.27
N VAL A 45 3.79 -6.45 10.29
CA VAL A 45 4.00 -7.87 10.09
C VAL A 45 5.43 -8.20 10.44
N LEU A 46 5.60 -9.16 11.35
CA LEU A 46 6.92 -9.66 11.67
C LEU A 46 7.23 -10.81 10.73
N PRO A 47 8.34 -10.74 9.99
CA PRO A 47 8.73 -11.87 9.14
C PRO A 47 9.03 -13.10 9.97
N THR A 48 8.84 -14.27 9.39
CA THR A 48 9.22 -15.50 10.06
C THR A 48 10.73 -15.53 10.24
N ARG A 49 11.19 -16.42 11.12
CA ARG A 49 12.62 -16.55 11.34
C ARG A 49 13.36 -16.90 10.05
N ALA A 50 12.78 -17.78 9.25
CA ALA A 50 13.40 -18.16 8.00
C ALA A 50 13.50 -16.97 7.03
N GLU A 51 12.47 -16.16 6.97
CA GLU A 51 12.49 -14.99 6.13
C GLU A 51 13.54 -13.99 6.58
N ARG A 52 13.69 -13.81 7.90
CA ARG A 52 14.67 -12.88 8.41
C ARG A 52 16.10 -13.33 8.09
N LEU A 53 16.33 -14.62 8.14
CA LEU A 53 17.66 -15.14 7.83
C LEU A 53 17.96 -15.11 6.35
N ALA A 54 16.94 -15.33 5.53
CA ALA A 54 17.13 -15.39 4.09
C ALA A 54 17.23 -14.01 3.46
N ASP A 55 16.55 -13.02 4.03
CA ASP A 55 16.42 -11.73 3.36
C ASP A 55 16.30 -10.60 4.35
N SER A 56 17.42 -10.23 4.95
CA SER A 56 17.43 -9.20 5.97
C SER A 56 17.10 -7.82 5.42
N ILE A 57 17.23 -7.60 4.12
CA ILE A 57 16.94 -6.29 3.53
C ILE A 57 15.45 -5.98 3.60
N ILE A 58 14.61 -6.98 3.39
CA ILE A 58 13.16 -6.78 3.41
C ILE A 58 12.69 -6.39 4.80
N ILE A 59 13.35 -6.88 5.84
CA ILE A 59 12.95 -6.59 7.21
C ILE A 59 13.00 -5.09 7.48
N ALA A 60 13.97 -4.40 6.90
CA ALA A 60 14.15 -2.97 7.16
C ALA A 60 13.03 -2.13 6.56
N ASN A 61 12.23 -2.68 5.64
CA ASN A 61 11.17 -1.94 4.97
C ASN A 61 9.86 -1.92 5.74
N ARG A 62 9.83 -2.48 6.94
CA ARG A 62 8.66 -2.46 7.81
C ARG A 62 7.38 -2.89 7.09
N PRO A 63 7.29 -4.16 6.70
CA PRO A 63 6.06 -4.61 6.05
C PRO A 63 4.88 -4.54 7.00
N CYS A 64 3.72 -4.20 6.46
CA CYS A 64 2.51 -4.16 7.25
C CYS A 64 1.35 -4.73 6.45
N ARG A 65 0.38 -5.25 7.19
CA ARG A 65 -0.86 -5.73 6.62
C ARG A 65 -1.91 -4.65 6.76
N VAL A 66 -2.60 -4.36 5.65
CA VAL A 66 -3.63 -3.34 5.62
C VAL A 66 -4.93 -4.00 5.21
N ARG A 67 -5.95 -3.85 6.03
CA ARG A 67 -7.29 -4.34 5.74
C ARG A 67 -8.25 -3.17 5.71
N MET A 68 -9.09 -3.13 4.70
CA MET A 68 -10.06 -2.07 4.54
C MET A 68 -11.34 -2.63 3.94
N ARG A 69 -12.39 -1.84 3.95
CA ARG A 69 -13.65 -2.27 3.36
C ARG A 69 -13.45 -2.52 1.88
N TRP A 70 -14.26 -3.41 1.34
CA TRP A 70 -14.11 -3.85 -0.03
C TRP A 70 -14.17 -2.70 -1.01
N ARG A 71 -13.24 -2.68 -1.94
CA ARG A 71 -13.20 -1.74 -3.05
C ARG A 71 -12.72 -2.48 -4.27
N SER A 72 -13.34 -2.18 -5.41
CA SER A 72 -12.97 -2.85 -6.65
C SER A 72 -11.89 -2.10 -7.42
N ASP A 73 -11.54 -0.89 -6.99
CA ASP A 73 -10.65 -0.01 -7.75
C ASP A 73 -9.20 -0.03 -7.26
N ILE A 74 -8.88 -0.90 -6.31
CA ILE A 74 -7.52 -0.97 -5.76
C ILE A 74 -6.71 -1.99 -6.56
N THR A 75 -5.51 -1.60 -6.96
CA THR A 75 -4.57 -2.51 -7.63
C THR A 75 -3.22 -2.45 -6.95
N SER A 76 -2.38 -3.44 -7.25
CA SER A 76 -1.07 -3.53 -6.63
C SER A 76 -0.10 -2.46 -7.12
N THR A 77 -0.47 -1.69 -8.14
CA THR A 77 0.38 -0.61 -8.64
C THR A 77 0.19 0.68 -7.87
N MET A 78 -0.77 0.73 -6.97
CA MET A 78 -1.05 1.91 -6.18
C MET A 78 -0.13 1.99 -4.97
N ARG A 79 -0.13 3.15 -4.33
CA ARG A 79 0.62 3.39 -3.11
C ARG A 79 -0.32 3.78 -2.00
N LEU A 80 0.15 3.63 -0.77
CA LEU A 80 -0.62 4.00 0.40
C LEU A 80 0.17 5.04 1.19
N GLN A 81 -0.55 6.00 1.75
CA GLN A 81 0.04 6.99 2.63
C GLN A 81 -0.60 6.88 4.00
N ILE A 82 0.22 6.61 5.01
CA ILE A 82 -0.24 6.36 6.37
C ILE A 82 0.66 7.15 7.31
N ASP A 83 0.09 8.11 8.03
CA ASP A 83 0.82 8.89 9.05
C ASP A 83 2.15 9.44 8.55
N GLY A 84 2.13 10.00 7.34
CA GLY A 84 3.33 10.57 6.77
C GLY A 84 4.27 9.57 6.13
N ARG A 85 3.96 8.29 6.23
CA ARG A 85 4.74 7.25 5.55
C ARG A 85 4.12 6.95 4.21
N THR A 86 4.96 6.75 3.21
CA THR A 86 4.49 6.31 1.90
C THR A 86 4.91 4.85 1.72
N LEU A 87 3.94 4.01 1.39
CA LEU A 87 4.18 2.57 1.27
C LEU A 87 3.82 2.12 -0.13
N GLN A 88 4.54 1.11 -0.61
CA GLN A 88 4.17 0.44 -1.85
C GLN A 88 3.50 -0.89 -1.53
N ILE A 89 2.56 -1.27 -2.36
CA ILE A 89 1.84 -2.53 -2.18
C ILE A 89 2.71 -3.65 -2.78
N ILE A 90 3.00 -4.66 -1.97
CA ILE A 90 3.82 -5.78 -2.41
C ILE A 90 3.00 -7.05 -2.61
N ALA A 91 1.79 -7.09 -2.07
CA ALA A 91 0.90 -8.24 -2.26
C ALA A 91 -0.54 -7.81 -2.12
N GLY A 92 -1.43 -8.48 -2.84
CA GLY A 92 -2.85 -8.18 -2.82
C GLY A 92 -3.26 -7.25 -3.94
N PRO A 93 -4.49 -6.78 -3.94
CA PRO A 93 -5.50 -7.00 -2.91
C PRO A 93 -6.10 -8.40 -2.95
N ALA A 94 -6.38 -8.92 -1.78
CA ALA A 94 -7.07 -10.19 -1.62
C ALA A 94 -8.44 -9.93 -1.01
N GLU A 95 -9.46 -10.61 -1.54
CA GLU A 95 -10.81 -10.42 -1.05
C GLU A 95 -10.98 -11.14 0.28
N LEU A 96 -11.63 -10.47 1.23
CA LEU A 96 -11.96 -11.05 2.53
C LEU A 96 -13.44 -11.34 2.55
N GLY A 97 -13.78 -12.60 2.86
CA GLY A 97 -15.15 -13.02 2.89
C GLY A 97 -15.82 -12.83 1.54
N ARG A 98 -17.10 -12.47 1.56
CA ARG A 98 -17.82 -12.16 0.33
C ARG A 98 -17.88 -10.66 0.17
N ARG A 99 -16.75 -10.08 -0.23
CA ARG A 99 -16.61 -8.65 -0.41
C ARG A 99 -16.83 -7.88 0.89
N ASP A 100 -16.47 -8.50 2.01
CA ASP A 100 -16.49 -7.79 3.29
C ASP A 100 -15.36 -6.81 3.39
N GLY A 101 -14.23 -7.12 2.76
CA GLY A 101 -13.10 -6.24 2.77
C GLY A 101 -12.02 -6.74 1.83
N ILE A 102 -10.90 -6.04 1.85
CA ILE A 102 -9.70 -6.45 1.12
C ILE A 102 -8.50 -6.38 2.05
N GLU A 103 -7.52 -7.20 1.75
CA GLU A 103 -6.28 -7.23 2.51
C GLU A 103 -5.11 -6.99 1.57
N LEU A 104 -4.21 -6.15 2.01
CA LEU A 104 -3.00 -5.81 1.27
C LEU A 104 -1.81 -5.99 2.19
N VAL A 105 -0.65 -6.30 1.59
CA VAL A 105 0.62 -6.18 2.30
C VAL A 105 1.41 -5.09 1.62
N ALA A 106 1.93 -4.17 2.41
CA ALA A 106 2.66 -3.03 1.90
C ALA A 106 3.92 -2.83 2.74
N GLU A 107 4.88 -2.12 2.17
CA GLU A 107 6.12 -1.83 2.88
C GLU A 107 6.52 -0.39 2.62
N ASP A 108 7.35 0.16 3.52
CA ASP A 108 7.84 1.51 3.34
C ASP A 108 8.63 1.62 2.05
N LEU A 109 8.38 2.69 1.31
CA LEU A 109 9.26 3.04 0.20
C LEU A 109 10.57 3.55 0.76
N THR A 110 11.68 3.02 0.26
CA THR A 110 12.96 3.58 0.56
C THR A 110 13.18 4.79 -0.35
N THR A 111 13.85 5.79 0.15
CA THR A 111 14.06 6.99 -0.65
C THR A 111 15.13 6.79 -1.70
N GLU A 112 16.05 5.88 -1.46
CA GLU A 112 17.15 5.65 -2.38
C GLU A 112 16.70 4.75 -3.51
N GLY A 113 16.81 5.25 -4.73
CA GLY A 113 16.46 4.47 -5.88
C GLY A 113 14.98 4.22 -6.04
N GLN A 114 14.15 4.83 -5.22
CA GLN A 114 12.71 4.66 -5.26
C GLN A 114 12.00 5.86 -5.82
N GLU A 115 12.72 6.80 -6.31
CA GLU A 115 12.12 8.02 -6.82
C GLU A 115 11.27 7.75 -8.04
N PRO A 116 10.04 8.21 -8.04
CA PRO A 116 9.17 8.07 -9.19
C PRO A 116 9.61 8.92 -10.35
#